data_5ca2615509d67a0c5474e89ea3e71a5d
#
_entry.id   5ca2615509d67a0c5474e89ea3e71a5d
#
_cell.length_a   1.000
_cell.length_b   1.000
_cell.length_c   1.000
_cell.angle_alpha   90.00
_cell.angle_beta   90.00
_cell.angle_gamma   90.00
#
_symmetry.space_group_name_H-M   'P 1'
#
loop_
_entity.id
_entity.type
_entity.pdbx_description
1 polymer ?
#
loop_
_entity_poly.entity_id
_entity_poly.type
_entity_poly.pdbx_seq_one_letter_code
_entity_poly.pdbx_strand_id
1 'polypeptide(L)'
;NAIFSYLDHNDIDNLGLTCRWLEHEKQQFRSKANKIDLVLNRFLTVGEISGFQDIQVLTGMVVSGSVALQFFSREVYRTDLDTYCVLGKCLDVAKYYQSIRYEYRPSKDQLDHFEDDLSRIVDWRWYTENRGPYLQDNVLQVWNFDRNGSKIQLIATARSPLEAILKFHSTCVMNVITHRRAYCLFARTTFKERCTVVIDRGDRYNATGVEKYRARGFEVVDVPDVDRILN
;
A
#
# COMPACT_ATOMS: atom_id res chain seq x y z
N ASN A 1 16.07 -21.52 -12.41
CA ASN A 1 14.84 -20.72 -12.16
C ASN A 1 14.86 -19.34 -12.83
N ALA A 2 15.84 -19.05 -13.70
CA ALA A 2 15.88 -17.79 -14.45
C ALA A 2 14.61 -17.60 -15.33
N ILE A 3 14.08 -18.68 -15.90
CA ILE A 3 12.90 -18.63 -16.77
C ILE A 3 11.68 -18.04 -16.03
N PHE A 4 11.39 -18.51 -14.82
CA PHE A 4 10.24 -18.02 -14.03
C PHE A 4 10.30 -16.52 -13.70
N SER A 5 11.48 -15.92 -13.66
CA SER A 5 11.61 -14.47 -13.38
C SER A 5 11.14 -13.58 -14.54
N TYR A 6 11.07 -14.12 -15.76
CA TYR A 6 10.59 -13.43 -16.95
C TYR A 6 9.11 -13.68 -17.29
N LEU A 7 8.47 -14.61 -16.57
CA LEU A 7 7.09 -15.00 -16.80
C LEU A 7 6.14 -14.25 -15.89
N ASP A 8 4.96 -13.96 -16.36
CA ASP A 8 3.88 -13.45 -15.52
C ASP A 8 3.30 -14.52 -14.59
N HIS A 9 2.39 -14.16 -13.70
CA HIS A 9 1.82 -15.10 -12.73
C HIS A 9 0.99 -16.20 -13.39
N ASN A 10 0.29 -15.90 -14.51
CA ASN A 10 -0.52 -16.88 -15.24
C ASN A 10 0.36 -17.86 -15.99
N ASP A 11 1.42 -17.38 -16.64
CA ASP A 11 2.37 -18.21 -17.34
C ASP A 11 3.06 -19.18 -16.39
N ILE A 12 3.43 -18.70 -15.20
CA ILE A 12 4.00 -19.54 -14.14
C ILE A 12 2.98 -20.60 -13.69
N ASP A 13 1.69 -20.24 -13.54
CA ASP A 13 0.65 -21.20 -13.18
C ASP A 13 0.41 -22.22 -14.28
N ASN A 14 0.30 -21.78 -15.52
CA ASN A 14 0.10 -22.65 -16.68
C ASN A 14 1.27 -23.64 -16.84
N LEU A 15 2.51 -23.18 -16.69
CA LEU A 15 3.66 -24.07 -16.69
C LEU A 15 3.60 -25.12 -15.57
N GLY A 16 3.18 -24.72 -14.36
CA GLY A 16 3.01 -25.65 -13.25
C GLY A 16 1.99 -26.75 -13.53
N LEU A 17 0.96 -26.47 -14.35
CA LEU A 17 -0.05 -27.46 -14.73
C LEU A 17 0.46 -28.52 -15.73
N THR A 18 1.58 -28.28 -16.40
CA THR A 18 2.08 -29.18 -17.47
C THR A 18 2.68 -30.47 -16.93
N CYS A 19 3.44 -30.41 -15.83
CA CYS A 19 3.99 -31.58 -15.19
C CYS A 19 4.37 -31.37 -13.72
N ARG A 20 4.49 -32.47 -12.94
CA ARG A 20 4.82 -32.43 -11.50
C ARG A 20 6.14 -31.74 -11.17
N TRP A 21 7.13 -31.87 -12.07
CA TRP A 21 8.42 -31.23 -11.85
C TRP A 21 8.31 -29.70 -11.95
N LEU A 22 7.62 -29.19 -12.97
CA LEU A 22 7.39 -27.74 -13.11
C LEU A 22 6.50 -27.18 -11.99
N GLU A 23 5.53 -27.95 -11.50
CA GLU A 23 4.76 -27.56 -10.31
C GLU A 23 5.66 -27.41 -9.07
N HIS A 24 6.57 -28.36 -8.84
CA HIS A 24 7.53 -28.27 -7.74
C HIS A 24 8.47 -27.06 -7.88
N GLU A 25 9.02 -26.83 -9.08
CA GLU A 25 9.86 -25.67 -9.38
C GLU A 25 9.11 -24.34 -9.19
N LYS A 26 7.83 -24.27 -9.60
CA LYS A 26 6.94 -23.13 -9.36
C LYS A 26 6.80 -22.84 -7.88
N GLN A 27 6.54 -23.86 -7.06
CA GLN A 27 6.41 -23.69 -5.61
C GLN A 27 7.71 -23.19 -4.98
N GLN A 28 8.86 -23.75 -5.38
CA GLN A 28 10.16 -23.26 -4.92
C GLN A 28 10.45 -21.83 -5.36
N PHE A 29 10.12 -21.48 -6.60
CA PHE A 29 10.29 -20.11 -7.09
C PHE A 29 9.43 -19.13 -6.28
N ARG A 30 8.14 -19.44 -6.10
CA ARG A 30 7.20 -18.59 -5.34
C ARG A 30 7.62 -18.41 -3.88
N SER A 31 8.11 -19.46 -3.25
CA SER A 31 8.61 -19.35 -1.85
C SER A 31 9.81 -18.41 -1.70
N LYS A 32 10.57 -18.21 -2.77
CA LYS A 32 11.72 -17.30 -2.80
C LYS A 32 11.35 -15.90 -3.29
N ALA A 33 10.51 -15.81 -4.32
CA ALA A 33 10.17 -14.57 -5.00
C ALA A 33 9.10 -13.75 -4.26
N ASN A 34 8.15 -14.43 -3.59
CA ASN A 34 7.03 -13.80 -2.91
C ASN A 34 7.31 -13.61 -1.41
N LYS A 35 8.48 -13.09 -1.07
CA LYS A 35 8.82 -12.72 0.30
C LYS A 35 8.53 -11.25 0.53
N ILE A 36 7.73 -10.95 1.54
CA ILE A 36 7.40 -9.58 1.95
C ILE A 36 8.68 -8.80 2.27
N ASP A 37 9.66 -9.48 2.86
CA ASP A 37 10.96 -8.89 3.20
C ASP A 37 11.66 -8.26 1.99
N LEU A 38 11.49 -8.80 0.77
CA LEU A 38 12.14 -8.27 -0.44
C LEU A 38 11.69 -6.85 -0.78
N VAL A 39 10.44 -6.51 -0.51
CA VAL A 39 9.94 -5.14 -0.73
C VAL A 39 10.20 -4.22 0.46
N LEU A 40 10.30 -4.79 1.67
CA LEU A 40 10.58 -4.04 2.89
C LEU A 40 12.07 -3.71 3.07
N ASN A 41 13.00 -4.51 2.52
CA ASN A 41 14.45 -4.31 2.66
C ASN A 41 14.97 -2.95 2.13
N ARG A 42 14.19 -2.25 1.33
CA ARG A 42 14.51 -0.88 0.88
C ARG A 42 14.34 0.15 1.99
N PHE A 43 13.53 -0.16 2.98
CA PHE A 43 13.15 0.75 4.06
C PHE A 43 13.67 0.27 5.41
N LEU A 44 13.78 -1.03 5.60
CA LEU A 44 14.09 -1.68 6.86
C LEU A 44 15.26 -2.65 6.69
N THR A 45 16.13 -2.71 7.67
CA THR A 45 17.13 -3.79 7.74
C THR A 45 16.47 -5.12 8.08
N VAL A 46 17.15 -6.23 7.81
CA VAL A 46 16.64 -7.58 8.14
C VAL A 46 16.26 -7.70 9.62
N GLY A 47 17.04 -7.10 10.53
CA GLY A 47 16.74 -7.11 11.96
C GLY A 47 15.52 -6.27 12.35
N GLU A 48 15.21 -5.22 11.59
CA GLU A 48 14.06 -4.34 11.85
C GLU A 48 12.75 -4.91 11.29
N ILE A 49 12.79 -5.78 10.27
CA ILE A 49 11.58 -6.34 9.65
C ILE A 49 10.74 -7.12 10.67
N SER A 50 11.37 -7.88 11.57
CA SER A 50 10.63 -8.61 12.60
C SER A 50 9.88 -7.65 13.53
N GLY A 51 10.52 -6.59 14.01
CA GLY A 51 9.87 -5.57 14.85
C GLY A 51 8.74 -4.83 14.09
N PHE A 52 8.92 -4.58 12.79
CA PHE A 52 7.89 -4.02 11.95
C PHE A 52 6.66 -4.94 11.85
N GLN A 53 6.88 -6.24 11.68
CA GLN A 53 5.80 -7.23 11.66
C GLN A 53 5.11 -7.35 13.02
N ASP A 54 5.85 -7.25 14.13
CA ASP A 54 5.28 -7.25 15.47
C ASP A 54 4.39 -6.01 15.69
N ILE A 55 4.81 -4.83 15.24
CA ILE A 55 3.99 -3.62 15.27
C ILE A 55 2.74 -3.75 14.38
N GLN A 56 2.84 -4.41 13.23
CA GLN A 56 1.65 -4.71 12.42
C GLN A 56 0.64 -5.59 13.18
N VAL A 57 1.12 -6.59 13.92
CA VAL A 57 0.25 -7.45 14.76
C VAL A 57 -0.41 -6.65 15.87
N LEU A 58 0.36 -5.83 16.57
CA LEU A 58 -0.09 -5.06 17.73
C LEU A 58 -1.13 -3.99 17.36
N THR A 59 -0.95 -3.36 16.21
CA THR A 59 -1.71 -2.15 15.83
C THR A 59 -2.75 -2.39 14.74
N GLY A 60 -2.67 -3.51 14.04
CA GLY A 60 -3.45 -3.75 12.83
C GLY A 60 -2.99 -2.91 11.63
N MET A 61 -1.80 -2.29 11.70
CA MET A 61 -1.21 -1.54 10.61
C MET A 61 -0.99 -2.42 9.39
N VAL A 62 -1.24 -1.87 8.21
CA VAL A 62 -1.00 -2.56 6.94
C VAL A 62 -0.18 -1.68 5.98
N VAL A 63 0.56 -2.32 5.08
CA VAL A 63 1.21 -1.65 3.96
C VAL A 63 0.30 -1.72 2.75
N SER A 64 0.22 -0.63 1.99
CA SER A 64 -0.55 -0.56 0.74
C SER A 64 0.15 0.30 -0.33
N GLY A 65 -0.60 0.77 -1.32
CA GLY A 65 -0.07 1.64 -2.36
C GLY A 65 0.93 0.96 -3.30
N SER A 66 1.90 1.73 -3.76
CA SER A 66 2.85 1.28 -4.80
C SER A 66 3.78 0.15 -4.33
N VAL A 67 4.13 0.09 -3.04
CA VAL A 67 4.97 -1.00 -2.50
C VAL A 67 4.20 -2.31 -2.49
N ALA A 68 2.92 -2.29 -2.13
CA ALA A 68 2.09 -3.48 -2.19
C ALA A 68 1.83 -3.93 -3.64
N LEU A 69 1.66 -3.00 -4.58
CA LEU A 69 1.59 -3.31 -6.01
C LEU A 69 2.89 -3.95 -6.51
N GLN A 70 4.06 -3.39 -6.12
CA GLN A 70 5.38 -3.92 -6.47
C GLN A 70 5.57 -5.37 -6.01
N PHE A 71 5.08 -5.71 -4.81
CA PHE A 71 5.18 -7.08 -4.28
C PHE A 71 4.56 -8.10 -5.25
N PHE A 72 3.41 -7.77 -5.84
CA PHE A 72 2.73 -8.67 -6.76
C PHE A 72 3.24 -8.57 -8.20
N SER A 73 3.51 -7.36 -8.72
CA SER A 73 3.98 -7.16 -10.09
C SER A 73 5.44 -7.59 -10.27
N ARG A 74 6.23 -7.63 -9.19
CA ARG A 74 7.69 -7.79 -9.21
C ARG A 74 8.44 -6.67 -9.95
N GLU A 75 7.73 -5.60 -10.32
CA GLU A 75 8.31 -4.40 -10.89
C GLU A 75 8.86 -3.51 -9.78
N VAL A 76 9.94 -2.78 -10.05
CA VAL A 76 10.55 -1.90 -9.07
C VAL A 76 10.03 -0.48 -9.23
N TYR A 77 9.30 0.01 -8.24
CA TYR A 77 8.86 1.40 -8.18
C TYR A 77 9.67 2.18 -7.14
N ARG A 78 10.22 3.33 -7.55
CA ARG A 78 10.85 4.27 -6.62
C ARG A 78 9.74 5.08 -5.94
N THR A 79 9.34 4.65 -4.76
CA THR A 79 8.20 5.21 -4.02
C THR A 79 8.44 5.10 -2.52
N ASP A 80 7.69 5.85 -1.75
CA ASP A 80 7.65 5.78 -0.29
C ASP A 80 6.96 4.49 0.16
N LEU A 81 7.16 4.11 1.41
CA LEU A 81 6.43 3.02 2.06
C LEU A 81 5.16 3.58 2.71
N ASP A 82 4.00 3.30 2.13
CA ASP A 82 2.71 3.76 2.63
C ASP A 82 2.16 2.77 3.65
N THR A 83 2.04 3.20 4.91
CA THR A 83 1.53 2.40 6.03
C THR A 83 0.26 3.01 6.59
N TYR A 84 -0.79 2.22 6.69
CA TYR A 84 -2.14 2.64 7.11
C TYR A 84 -2.44 2.09 8.49
N CYS A 85 -2.84 2.95 9.42
CA CYS A 85 -3.14 2.58 10.78
C CYS A 85 -4.35 3.36 11.32
N VAL A 86 -5.12 2.76 12.21
CA VAL A 86 -6.17 3.49 12.94
C VAL A 86 -5.55 4.57 13.80
N LEU A 87 -6.13 5.78 13.82
CA LEU A 87 -5.59 6.95 14.53
C LEU A 87 -5.13 6.64 15.95
N GLY A 88 -5.94 5.91 16.73
CA GLY A 88 -5.63 5.56 18.13
C GLY A 88 -4.42 4.62 18.31
N LYS A 89 -3.82 4.13 17.21
CA LYS A 89 -2.63 3.27 17.22
C LYS A 89 -1.42 3.92 16.53
N CYS A 90 -1.57 5.11 15.99
CA CYS A 90 -0.49 5.79 15.26
C CYS A 90 0.69 6.15 16.17
N LEU A 91 0.47 6.40 17.47
CA LEU A 91 1.56 6.68 18.40
C LEU A 91 2.50 5.46 18.57
N ASP A 92 1.94 4.25 18.68
CA ASP A 92 2.73 3.03 18.82
C ASP A 92 3.59 2.80 17.58
N VAL A 93 3.01 3.03 16.39
CA VAL A 93 3.71 2.90 15.11
C VAL A 93 4.82 3.95 14.98
N ALA A 94 4.54 5.21 15.31
CA ALA A 94 5.53 6.30 15.24
C ALA A 94 6.71 6.06 16.20
N LYS A 95 6.44 5.63 17.43
CA LYS A 95 7.50 5.25 18.38
C LYS A 95 8.39 4.13 17.84
N TYR A 96 7.82 3.15 17.15
CA TYR A 96 8.62 2.13 16.48
C TYR A 96 9.49 2.76 15.38
N TYR A 97 8.97 3.63 14.52
CA TYR A 97 9.78 4.28 13.48
C TYR A 97 10.91 5.11 14.08
N GLN A 98 10.64 5.87 15.13
CA GLN A 98 11.67 6.63 15.86
C GLN A 98 12.73 5.71 16.50
N SER A 99 12.33 4.56 17.05
CA SER A 99 13.27 3.60 17.65
C SER A 99 14.27 3.02 16.65
N ILE A 100 13.87 2.93 15.37
CA ILE A 100 14.73 2.51 14.27
C ILE A 100 15.31 3.69 13.47
N ARG A 101 15.36 4.89 14.10
CA ARG A 101 15.99 6.12 13.63
C ARG A 101 15.33 6.76 12.39
N TYR A 102 14.05 6.51 12.17
CA TYR A 102 13.26 7.35 11.27
C TYR A 102 12.85 8.64 12.00
N GLU A 103 13.11 9.77 11.39
CA GLU A 103 12.80 11.08 11.94
C GLU A 103 11.51 11.61 11.32
N TYR A 104 10.62 12.15 12.16
CA TYR A 104 9.43 12.83 11.68
C TYR A 104 9.80 14.08 10.89
N ARG A 105 9.16 14.26 9.74
CA ARG A 105 9.35 15.42 8.85
C ARG A 105 7.98 16.08 8.61
N PRO A 106 7.66 17.14 9.36
CA PRO A 106 6.38 17.82 9.23
C PRO A 106 6.21 18.45 7.86
N SER A 107 4.99 18.44 7.34
CA SER A 107 4.57 19.30 6.22
C SER A 107 4.18 20.69 6.73
N LYS A 108 3.91 21.63 5.80
CA LYS A 108 3.62 23.05 6.16
C LYS A 108 2.48 23.23 7.15
N ASP A 109 1.50 22.32 7.14
CA ASP A 109 0.29 22.41 7.96
C ASP A 109 0.35 21.51 9.20
N GLN A 110 1.53 20.97 9.51
CA GLN A 110 1.76 20.08 10.64
C GLN A 110 2.64 20.76 11.69
N LEU A 111 2.50 20.31 12.94
CA LEU A 111 3.34 20.80 14.03
C LEU A 111 4.72 20.13 13.97
N ASP A 112 5.73 20.80 14.55
CA ASP A 112 7.13 20.37 14.50
C ASP A 112 7.38 19.03 15.23
N HIS A 113 6.57 18.73 16.25
CA HIS A 113 6.65 17.48 16.99
C HIS A 113 5.48 16.57 16.64
N PHE A 114 5.76 15.28 16.39
CA PHE A 114 4.75 14.31 15.99
C PHE A 114 3.64 14.15 17.03
N GLU A 115 4.01 14.06 18.31
CA GLU A 115 3.07 13.86 19.41
C GLU A 115 2.08 15.02 19.54
N ASP A 116 2.55 16.25 19.29
CA ASP A 116 1.71 17.45 19.33
C ASP A 116 0.75 17.47 18.14
N ASP A 117 1.24 17.12 16.94
CA ASP A 117 0.39 17.05 15.74
C ASP A 117 -0.64 15.92 15.84
N LEU A 118 -0.23 14.76 16.38
CA LEU A 118 -1.16 13.67 16.66
C LEU A 118 -2.25 14.08 17.66
N SER A 119 -1.87 14.74 18.76
CA SER A 119 -2.81 15.23 19.78
C SER A 119 -3.82 16.22 19.19
N ARG A 120 -3.35 17.10 18.30
CA ARG A 120 -4.21 18.04 17.57
C ARG A 120 -5.24 17.31 16.69
N ILE A 121 -4.87 16.20 16.04
CA ILE A 121 -5.78 15.42 15.21
C ILE A 121 -6.77 14.61 16.07
N VAL A 122 -6.36 14.17 17.24
CA VAL A 122 -7.22 13.48 18.20
C VAL A 122 -8.24 14.43 18.83
N ASP A 123 -7.91 15.72 18.98
CA ASP A 123 -8.85 16.69 19.52
C ASP A 123 -10.08 16.84 18.61
N TRP A 124 -11.20 16.27 19.08
CA TRP A 124 -12.47 16.28 18.35
C TRP A 124 -12.95 17.68 17.98
N ARG A 125 -12.70 18.69 18.80
CA ARG A 125 -13.10 20.07 18.54
C ARG A 125 -12.36 20.63 17.34
N TRP A 126 -11.04 20.48 17.33
CA TRP A 126 -10.22 20.91 16.18
C TRP A 126 -10.68 20.21 14.89
N TYR A 127 -10.96 18.92 14.98
CA TYR A 127 -11.36 18.11 13.85
C TYR A 127 -12.69 18.57 13.24
N THR A 128 -13.72 18.82 14.08
CA THR A 128 -15.04 19.25 13.62
C THR A 128 -15.03 20.68 13.08
N GLU A 129 -14.23 21.58 13.64
CA GLU A 129 -14.17 22.97 13.24
C GLU A 129 -13.42 23.19 11.92
N ASN A 130 -12.38 22.40 11.63
CA ASN A 130 -11.48 22.65 10.50
C ASN A 130 -11.70 21.74 9.27
N ARG A 131 -12.34 20.57 9.42
CA ARG A 131 -12.56 19.67 8.30
C ARG A 131 -14.01 19.45 7.90
N GLY A 132 -14.97 19.97 8.66
CA GLY A 132 -16.39 19.81 8.38
C GLY A 132 -16.87 18.36 8.40
N PRO A 133 -18.14 18.07 8.03
CA PRO A 133 -18.76 16.76 8.18
C PRO A 133 -18.27 15.67 7.20
N TYR A 134 -17.30 15.95 6.34
CA TYR A 134 -16.90 15.06 5.24
C TYR A 134 -15.63 14.25 5.50
N LEU A 135 -15.76 13.18 6.27
CA LEU A 135 -14.82 12.05 6.31
C LEU A 135 -15.01 11.11 5.11
N GLN A 136 -15.10 11.62 3.90
CA GLN A 136 -15.40 10.76 2.76
C GLN A 136 -14.29 9.73 2.49
N ASP A 137 -13.02 10.06 2.77
CA ASP A 137 -11.88 9.22 2.39
C ASP A 137 -11.35 8.33 3.50
N ASN A 138 -11.91 8.41 4.72
CA ASN A 138 -11.43 7.69 5.90
C ASN A 138 -9.95 7.96 6.27
N VAL A 139 -9.25 8.85 5.57
CA VAL A 139 -7.89 9.30 5.89
C VAL A 139 -7.96 10.61 6.66
N LEU A 140 -7.37 10.62 7.86
CA LEU A 140 -7.37 11.77 8.76
C LEU A 140 -6.11 12.61 8.59
N GLN A 141 -4.94 11.97 8.46
CA GLN A 141 -3.65 12.63 8.37
C GLN A 141 -2.63 11.71 7.71
N VAL A 142 -1.59 12.31 7.11
CA VAL A 142 -0.42 11.63 6.55
C VAL A 142 0.82 12.25 7.16
N TRP A 143 1.58 11.47 7.93
CA TRP A 143 2.85 11.89 8.50
C TRP A 143 4.01 11.24 7.77
N ASN A 144 5.05 12.04 7.52
CA ASN A 144 6.24 11.57 6.84
C ASN A 144 7.35 11.30 7.85
N PHE A 145 8.02 10.16 7.67
CA PHE A 145 9.21 9.77 8.43
C PHE A 145 10.33 9.47 7.43
N ASP A 146 11.51 10.08 7.64
CA ASP A 146 12.67 9.92 6.76
C ASP A 146 13.88 9.37 7.50
N ARG A 147 14.61 8.52 6.83
CA ARG A 147 15.90 7.98 7.26
C ARG A 147 16.81 7.81 6.06
N ASN A 148 17.85 8.65 5.94
CA ASN A 148 18.83 8.58 4.85
C ASN A 148 18.21 8.56 3.44
N GLY A 149 17.15 9.34 3.23
CA GLY A 149 16.43 9.40 1.96
C GLY A 149 15.44 8.25 1.71
N SER A 150 15.31 7.30 2.64
CA SER A 150 14.21 6.34 2.68
C SER A 150 13.05 6.94 3.43
N LYS A 151 11.88 6.98 2.80
CA LYS A 151 10.70 7.62 3.36
C LYS A 151 9.58 6.61 3.65
N ILE A 152 9.03 6.70 4.85
CA ILE A 152 7.83 5.98 5.28
C ILE A 152 6.73 7.00 5.53
N GLN A 153 5.53 6.72 5.04
CA GLN A 153 4.33 7.49 5.35
C GLN A 153 3.46 6.73 6.34
N LEU A 154 3.14 7.35 7.46
CA LEU A 154 2.14 6.87 8.41
C LEU A 154 0.83 7.59 8.10
N ILE A 155 -0.15 6.83 7.64
CA ILE A 155 -1.45 7.31 7.20
C ILE A 155 -2.48 6.91 8.25
N ALA A 156 -2.99 7.93 8.97
CA ALA A 156 -4.01 7.73 9.98
C ALA A 156 -5.39 7.56 9.35
N THR A 157 -6.09 6.52 9.76
CA THR A 157 -7.46 6.27 9.33
C THR A 157 -8.45 6.45 10.49
N ALA A 158 -9.66 6.94 10.16
CA ALA A 158 -10.71 7.17 11.15
C ALA A 158 -11.27 5.85 11.71
N ARG A 159 -11.42 4.84 10.88
CA ARG A 159 -12.03 3.56 11.23
C ARG A 159 -11.11 2.38 10.93
N SER A 160 -11.00 2.01 9.68
CA SER A 160 -10.23 0.84 9.27
C SER A 160 -9.25 1.18 8.14
N PRO A 161 -7.98 0.71 8.21
CA PRO A 161 -7.06 0.79 7.10
C PRO A 161 -7.63 0.20 5.80
N LEU A 162 -8.35 -0.92 5.89
CA LEU A 162 -8.95 -1.55 4.71
C LEU A 162 -10.03 -0.68 4.07
N GLU A 163 -10.84 0.02 4.88
CA GLU A 163 -11.84 0.96 4.34
C GLU A 163 -11.19 2.11 3.56
N ALA A 164 -10.06 2.62 4.03
CA ALA A 164 -9.31 3.65 3.30
C ALA A 164 -8.77 3.12 1.97
N ILE A 165 -8.26 1.87 1.97
CA ILE A 165 -7.71 1.23 0.77
C ILE A 165 -8.81 0.94 -0.26
N LEU A 166 -9.99 0.49 0.18
CA LEU A 166 -11.16 0.26 -0.69
C LEU A 166 -11.73 1.55 -1.29
N LYS A 167 -11.31 2.70 -0.77
CA LYS A 167 -11.64 4.02 -1.27
C LYS A 167 -10.56 4.64 -2.16
N PHE A 168 -9.58 3.91 -2.59
CA PHE A 168 -8.59 4.42 -3.54
C PHE A 168 -9.23 4.74 -4.90
N HIS A 169 -8.64 5.70 -5.59
CA HIS A 169 -9.08 6.14 -6.91
C HIS A 169 -8.89 5.09 -8.02
N SER A 170 -8.03 4.07 -7.80
CA SER A 170 -7.64 3.10 -8.82
C SER A 170 -7.54 1.70 -8.25
N THR A 171 -8.15 0.73 -8.90
CA THR A 171 -8.21 -0.66 -8.42
C THR A 171 -6.86 -1.36 -8.39
N CYS A 172 -5.92 -1.01 -9.27
CA CYS A 172 -4.59 -1.64 -9.33
C CYS A 172 -3.76 -1.44 -8.07
N VAL A 173 -4.04 -0.44 -7.24
CA VAL A 173 -3.34 -0.19 -5.98
C VAL A 173 -4.08 -0.67 -4.75
N MET A 174 -5.25 -1.25 -4.89
CA MET A 174 -6.01 -1.85 -3.80
C MET A 174 -5.39 -3.18 -3.40
N ASN A 175 -4.15 -3.13 -2.93
CA ASN A 175 -3.38 -4.27 -2.43
C ASN A 175 -3.00 -4.03 -0.98
N VAL A 176 -2.88 -5.11 -0.21
CA VAL A 176 -2.61 -5.04 1.23
C VAL A 176 -1.51 -6.02 1.60
N ILE A 177 -0.52 -5.56 2.36
CA ILE A 177 0.48 -6.42 3.00
C ILE A 177 0.31 -6.30 4.52
N THR A 178 0.04 -7.42 5.16
CA THR A 178 0.00 -7.61 6.61
C THR A 178 1.34 -8.18 7.09
N HIS A 179 1.45 -8.48 8.38
CA HIS A 179 2.67 -9.05 8.98
C HIS A 179 3.16 -10.36 8.34
N ARG A 180 2.27 -11.15 7.71
CA ARG A 180 2.64 -12.46 7.11
C ARG A 180 2.04 -12.72 5.75
N ARG A 181 1.08 -11.92 5.31
CA ARG A 181 0.32 -12.18 4.08
C ARG A 181 0.16 -10.92 3.25
N ALA A 182 0.12 -11.12 1.95
CA ALA A 182 -0.24 -10.09 1.00
C ALA A 182 -1.54 -10.49 0.28
N TYR A 183 -2.40 -9.51 0.04
CA TYR A 183 -3.70 -9.67 -0.61
C TYR A 183 -3.80 -8.70 -1.77
N CYS A 184 -4.18 -9.20 -2.92
CA CYS A 184 -4.55 -8.39 -4.08
C CYS A 184 -6.05 -8.51 -4.30
N LEU A 185 -6.77 -7.38 -4.27
CA LEU A 185 -8.23 -7.39 -4.38
C LEU A 185 -8.70 -7.55 -5.83
N PHE A 186 -7.91 -7.07 -6.79
CA PHE A 186 -8.24 -7.07 -8.22
C PHE A 186 -7.14 -7.75 -9.05
N ALA A 187 -6.75 -8.98 -8.66
CA ALA A 187 -5.60 -9.67 -9.22
C ALA A 187 -5.68 -9.89 -10.74
N ARG A 188 -6.87 -10.28 -11.26
CA ARG A 188 -7.07 -10.56 -12.68
C ARG A 188 -6.89 -9.30 -13.52
N THR A 189 -7.63 -8.25 -13.24
CA THR A 189 -7.56 -6.99 -13.99
C THR A 189 -6.19 -6.35 -13.88
N THR A 190 -5.60 -6.36 -12.67
CA THR A 190 -4.30 -5.73 -12.42
C THR A 190 -3.13 -6.46 -13.09
N PHE A 191 -3.06 -7.79 -12.98
CA PHE A 191 -1.84 -8.52 -13.39
C PHE A 191 -1.99 -9.33 -14.67
N LYS A 192 -3.21 -9.77 -15.03
CA LYS A 192 -3.45 -10.47 -16.29
C LYS A 192 -3.82 -9.50 -17.40
N GLU A 193 -4.71 -8.59 -17.13
CA GLU A 193 -5.26 -7.65 -18.12
C GLU A 193 -4.48 -6.33 -18.17
N ARG A 194 -3.58 -6.08 -17.21
CA ARG A 194 -2.82 -4.81 -17.06
C ARG A 194 -3.75 -3.59 -17.08
N CYS A 195 -4.92 -3.74 -16.48
CA CYS A 195 -5.98 -2.75 -16.47
C CYS A 195 -6.23 -2.23 -15.04
N THR A 196 -6.62 -0.98 -14.93
CA THR A 196 -7.10 -0.38 -13.69
C THR A 196 -8.40 0.34 -13.91
N VAL A 197 -9.40 0.06 -13.08
CA VAL A 197 -10.65 0.80 -13.08
C VAL A 197 -10.48 2.01 -12.18
N VAL A 198 -10.78 3.20 -12.72
CA VAL A 198 -10.83 4.43 -11.93
C VAL A 198 -12.20 4.53 -11.30
N ILE A 199 -12.21 4.59 -9.98
CA ILE A 199 -13.44 4.80 -9.23
C ILE A 199 -13.66 6.31 -9.14
N ASP A 200 -14.50 6.85 -10.00
CA ASP A 200 -14.88 8.27 -9.96
C ASP A 200 -15.63 8.57 -8.66
N ARG A 201 -15.22 9.62 -8.00
CA ARG A 201 -15.82 10.09 -6.75
C ARG A 201 -16.12 11.60 -6.79
N GLY A 202 -16.52 12.09 -7.95
CA GLY A 202 -16.87 13.50 -8.16
C GLY A 202 -15.63 14.40 -8.16
N ASP A 203 -15.69 15.55 -7.50
CA ASP A 203 -14.70 16.64 -7.55
C ASP A 203 -13.25 16.28 -7.16
N ARG A 204 -12.98 15.02 -6.85
CA ARG A 204 -11.67 14.53 -6.41
C ARG A 204 -10.97 13.62 -7.40
N TYR A 205 -11.25 13.77 -8.68
CA TYR A 205 -10.50 13.05 -9.71
C TYR A 205 -8.99 13.33 -9.55
N ASN A 206 -8.26 12.34 -9.09
CA ASN A 206 -6.82 12.46 -8.93
C ASN A 206 -6.12 12.15 -10.26
N ALA A 207 -6.19 13.12 -11.19
CA ALA A 207 -5.57 13.01 -12.51
C ALA A 207 -4.09 12.60 -12.43
N THR A 208 -3.35 13.17 -11.47
CA THR A 208 -1.92 12.85 -11.26
C THR A 208 -1.71 11.39 -10.83
N GLY A 209 -2.58 10.89 -9.95
CA GLY A 209 -2.52 9.49 -9.49
C GLY A 209 -2.84 8.52 -10.62
N VAL A 210 -3.86 8.82 -11.42
CA VAL A 210 -4.26 8.00 -12.58
C VAL A 210 -3.17 7.99 -13.64
N GLU A 211 -2.62 9.16 -13.99
CA GLU A 211 -1.55 9.29 -14.99
C GLU A 211 -0.28 8.51 -14.58
N LYS A 212 0.03 8.46 -13.28
CA LYS A 212 1.10 7.63 -12.74
C LYS A 212 0.96 6.15 -13.11
N TYR A 213 -0.27 5.60 -13.10
CA TYR A 213 -0.49 4.19 -13.46
C TYR A 213 -0.55 3.98 -14.97
N ARG A 214 -1.06 4.95 -15.73
CA ARG A 214 -0.96 4.95 -17.20
C ARG A 214 0.51 4.92 -17.64
N ALA A 215 1.37 5.73 -17.04
CA ALA A 215 2.81 5.73 -17.29
C ALA A 215 3.51 4.41 -16.88
N ARG A 216 2.89 3.63 -16.00
CA ARG A 216 3.34 2.28 -15.61
C ARG A 216 2.79 1.17 -16.52
N GLY A 217 2.12 1.53 -17.62
CA GLY A 217 1.60 0.58 -18.61
C GLY A 217 0.27 -0.06 -18.23
N PHE A 218 -0.51 0.54 -17.32
CA PHE A 218 -1.88 0.12 -17.06
C PHE A 218 -2.84 0.79 -18.05
N GLU A 219 -3.73 0.02 -18.65
CA GLU A 219 -4.90 0.56 -19.32
C GLU A 219 -5.86 1.12 -18.26
N VAL A 220 -6.28 2.36 -18.45
CA VAL A 220 -7.16 3.06 -17.50
C VAL A 220 -8.58 3.03 -18.04
N VAL A 221 -9.49 2.43 -17.27
CA VAL A 221 -10.92 2.31 -17.59
C VAL A 221 -11.73 3.12 -16.59
N ASP A 222 -12.60 3.98 -17.06
CA ASP A 222 -13.51 4.75 -16.24
C ASP A 222 -14.81 3.98 -15.92
N VAL A 223 -15.40 4.21 -14.74
CA VAL A 223 -16.60 3.50 -14.26
C VAL A 223 -17.84 3.62 -15.15
N PRO A 224 -18.07 4.70 -15.92
CA PRO A 224 -19.21 4.77 -16.83
C PRO A 224 -19.28 3.63 -17.85
N ASP A 225 -18.16 2.95 -18.11
CA ASP A 225 -18.07 1.84 -19.05
C ASP A 225 -18.29 0.45 -18.43
N VAL A 226 -18.66 0.37 -17.14
CA VAL A 226 -18.88 -0.92 -16.45
C VAL A 226 -20.02 -1.73 -17.11
N ASP A 227 -21.03 -1.07 -17.70
CA ASP A 227 -22.09 -1.74 -18.45
C ASP A 227 -21.57 -2.43 -19.73
N ARG A 228 -20.39 -2.06 -20.24
CA ARG A 228 -19.71 -2.74 -21.35
C ARG A 228 -18.93 -3.99 -20.92
N ILE A 229 -18.58 -4.08 -19.64
CA ILE A 229 -17.78 -5.20 -19.10
C ILE A 229 -18.68 -6.33 -18.63
N LEU A 230 -19.97 -6.05 -18.36
CA LEU A 230 -20.94 -7.03 -17.84
C LEU A 230 -21.83 -7.64 -18.93
N ASN A 231 -21.73 -7.19 -20.17
CA ASN A 231 -22.36 -7.76 -21.38
C ASN A 231 -21.30 -8.40 -22.29
#